data_55ceb195c464d7c23606291367eca2b7
#
_entry.id   55ceb195c464d7c23606291367eca2b7
#
_cell.length_a   1.000
_cell.length_b   1.000
_cell.length_c   1.000
_cell.angle_alpha   90.00
_cell.angle_beta   90.00
_cell.angle_gamma   90.00
#
_symmetry.space_group_name_H-M   'P 1'
#
loop_
_entity.id
_entity.type
_entity.pdbx_description
1 polymer ?
#
loop_
_entity_poly.entity_id
_entity_poly.type
_entity_poly.pdbx_seq_one_letter_code
_entity_poly.pdbx_strand_id
1 'polypeptide(L)'
;VTSSSPRRKSVDPAAVRSAIHVIEAWLKDPEPAQEPPKAQLAAAVRLTAQALAQVAPGSSVEVRIPPFVAVQCIEGPRHTRGTPPNVMETDARTWLLIASGLATVDEAVKAGHISISGTRAREIERWLPLVRF
;
A
#
# COMPACT_ATOMS: atom_id res chain seq x y z
N VAL A 1 21.67 15.93 22.73
CA VAL A 1 21.13 15.66 22.44
C VAL A 1 20.46 15.46 22.10
N THR A 2 20.04 15.42 21.86
CA THR A 2 19.49 15.11 21.39
C THR A 2 18.34 15.04 20.94
N SER A 3 17.84 14.69 20.13
CA SER A 3 16.54 14.65 19.63
C SER A 3 15.59 14.08 20.61
N SER A 4 14.74 14.85 21.03
CA SER A 4 13.84 14.45 22.05
C SER A 4 12.60 13.75 21.52
N SER A 5 12.26 13.88 20.24
CA SER A 5 11.07 13.22 19.74
C SER A 5 11.44 11.92 19.04
N PRO A 6 10.67 10.86 19.29
CA PRO A 6 10.93 9.60 18.61
C PRO A 6 10.67 9.76 17.12
N ARG A 7 11.62 9.35 16.34
CA ARG A 7 11.45 9.28 14.92
C ARG A 7 10.72 8.01 14.56
N ARG A 8 9.82 8.12 13.61
CA ARG A 8 9.29 6.93 12.98
C ARG A 8 10.44 6.19 12.33
N LYS A 9 10.54 4.91 12.60
CA LYS A 9 11.55 4.09 11.94
C LYS A 9 11.27 4.08 10.44
N SER A 10 12.31 4.28 9.67
CA SER A 10 12.23 4.10 8.23
C SER A 10 12.04 2.63 7.92
N VAL A 11 11.21 2.34 6.94
CA VAL A 11 11.04 0.98 6.46
C VAL A 11 12.30 0.61 5.68
N ASP A 12 12.91 -0.51 6.05
CA ASP A 12 14.08 -1.02 5.36
C ASP A 12 13.68 -1.56 3.98
N PRO A 13 14.23 -0.99 2.89
CA PRO A 13 13.91 -1.50 1.55
C PRO A 13 14.21 -2.98 1.38
N ALA A 14 15.22 -3.50 2.05
CA ALA A 14 15.54 -4.93 1.98
C ALA A 14 14.45 -5.78 2.64
N ALA A 15 13.88 -5.28 3.75
CA ALA A 15 12.77 -5.96 4.41
C ALA A 15 11.52 -5.99 3.53
N VAL A 16 11.25 -4.89 2.82
CA VAL A 16 10.14 -4.83 1.88
C VAL A 16 10.32 -5.86 0.76
N ARG A 17 11.51 -5.88 0.15
CA ARG A 17 11.80 -6.84 -0.91
C ARG A 17 11.71 -8.28 -0.43
N SER A 18 12.23 -8.57 0.75
CA SER A 18 12.16 -9.92 1.32
C SER A 18 10.73 -10.37 1.56
N ALA A 19 9.89 -9.49 2.10
CA ALA A 19 8.50 -9.82 2.38
C ALA A 19 7.72 -10.11 1.09
N ILE A 20 7.98 -9.35 0.04
CA ILE A 20 7.37 -9.56 -1.27
C ILE A 20 7.90 -10.84 -1.91
N HIS A 21 9.21 -11.08 -1.80
CA HIS A 21 9.83 -12.26 -2.39
C HIS A 21 9.27 -13.57 -1.81
N VAL A 22 8.98 -13.58 -0.52
CA VAL A 22 8.43 -14.76 0.15
C VAL A 22 7.09 -15.18 -0.47
N ILE A 23 6.31 -14.24 -0.98
CA ILE A 23 5.00 -14.52 -1.56
C ILE A 23 4.98 -14.36 -3.09
N GLU A 24 6.15 -14.27 -3.71
CA GLU A 24 6.27 -14.02 -5.15
C GLU A 24 5.52 -15.04 -5.99
N ALA A 25 5.69 -16.32 -5.70
CA ALA A 25 5.06 -17.39 -6.47
C ALA A 25 3.54 -17.26 -6.47
N TRP A 26 2.97 -16.93 -5.30
CA TRP A 26 1.54 -16.72 -5.17
C TRP A 26 1.07 -15.49 -5.95
N LEU A 27 1.84 -14.40 -5.91
CA LEU A 27 1.48 -13.19 -6.65
C LEU A 27 1.52 -13.40 -8.16
N LYS A 28 2.48 -14.17 -8.65
CA LYS A 28 2.65 -14.40 -10.07
C LYS A 28 1.72 -15.47 -10.63
N ASP A 29 1.07 -16.25 -9.76
CA ASP A 29 0.15 -17.29 -10.21
C ASP A 29 -1.20 -16.66 -10.54
N PRO A 30 -1.66 -16.75 -11.80
CA PRO A 30 -2.96 -16.19 -12.18
C PRO A 30 -4.14 -16.91 -11.53
N GLU A 31 -3.95 -18.16 -11.10
CA GLU A 31 -5.00 -18.94 -10.45
C GLU A 31 -4.45 -19.56 -9.17
N PRO A 32 -4.15 -18.74 -8.16
CA PRO A 32 -3.52 -19.26 -6.95
C PRO A 32 -4.45 -20.19 -6.18
N ALA A 33 -3.95 -21.38 -5.87
CA ALA A 33 -4.73 -22.39 -5.19
C ALA A 33 -4.85 -22.13 -3.70
N GLN A 34 -3.90 -21.42 -3.11
CA GLN A 34 -3.83 -21.27 -1.66
C GLN A 34 -3.14 -19.97 -1.28
N GLU A 35 -3.74 -19.25 -0.34
CA GLU A 35 -3.12 -18.03 0.17
C GLU A 35 -1.88 -18.34 1.01
N PRO A 36 -0.92 -17.42 1.06
CA PRO A 36 0.21 -17.54 1.97
C PRO A 36 -0.27 -17.54 3.42
N PRO A 37 0.56 -18.02 4.36
CA PRO A 37 0.26 -17.87 5.78
C PRO A 37 -0.05 -16.41 6.11
N LYS A 38 -1.03 -16.20 6.99
CA LYS A 38 -1.50 -14.86 7.33
C LYS A 38 -0.37 -13.94 7.79
N ALA A 39 0.60 -14.46 8.54
CA ALA A 39 1.72 -13.65 9.00
C ALA A 39 2.57 -13.12 7.86
N GLN A 40 2.80 -13.93 6.82
CA GLN A 40 3.56 -13.51 5.65
C GLN A 40 2.80 -12.46 4.85
N LEU A 41 1.50 -12.67 4.70
CA LEU A 41 0.64 -11.72 3.98
C LEU A 41 0.58 -10.39 4.72
N ALA A 42 0.39 -10.43 6.04
CA ALA A 42 0.35 -9.23 6.86
C ALA A 42 1.65 -8.45 6.79
N ALA A 43 2.79 -9.14 6.86
CA ALA A 43 4.09 -8.48 6.78
C ALA A 43 4.26 -7.75 5.44
N ALA A 44 3.95 -8.43 4.33
CA ALA A 44 4.08 -7.83 3.00
C ALA A 44 3.17 -6.61 2.84
N VAL A 45 1.92 -6.71 3.28
CA VAL A 45 0.96 -5.61 3.17
C VAL A 45 1.39 -4.42 4.03
N ARG A 46 1.76 -4.66 5.29
CA ARG A 46 2.12 -3.57 6.20
C ARG A 46 3.40 -2.87 5.79
N LEU A 47 4.42 -3.63 5.39
CA LEU A 47 5.69 -3.04 4.97
C LEU A 47 5.54 -2.22 3.70
N THR A 48 4.80 -2.70 2.72
CA THR A 48 4.58 -1.94 1.48
C THR A 48 3.73 -0.70 1.71
N ALA A 49 2.69 -0.79 2.52
CA ALA A 49 1.87 0.38 2.84
C ALA A 49 2.67 1.45 3.59
N GLN A 50 3.51 1.03 4.54
CA GLN A 50 4.39 1.94 5.26
C GLN A 50 5.42 2.57 4.34
N ALA A 51 5.95 1.80 3.38
CA ALA A 51 6.88 2.33 2.38
C ALA A 51 6.22 3.42 1.54
N LEU A 52 4.96 3.23 1.14
CA LEU A 52 4.22 4.26 0.42
C LEU A 52 4.10 5.52 1.26
N ALA A 53 3.72 5.39 2.53
CA ALA A 53 3.57 6.54 3.41
C ALA A 53 4.88 7.30 3.63
N GLN A 54 6.01 6.62 3.51
CA GLN A 54 7.33 7.25 3.65
C GLN A 54 7.77 7.98 2.39
N VAL A 55 7.52 7.41 1.21
CA VAL A 55 7.91 8.07 -0.04
C VAL A 55 6.94 9.18 -0.42
N ALA A 56 5.72 9.11 0.05
CA ALA A 56 4.67 10.10 -0.22
C ALA A 56 4.05 10.58 1.10
N PRO A 57 4.82 11.28 1.94
CA PRO A 57 4.31 11.69 3.26
C PRO A 57 3.18 12.71 3.13
N GLY A 58 2.24 12.66 4.07
CA GLY A 58 1.13 13.58 4.12
C GLY A 58 -0.13 12.93 4.65
N SER A 59 -1.24 13.65 4.57
CA SER A 59 -2.52 13.20 5.10
C SER A 59 -3.69 13.54 4.18
N SER A 60 -3.43 13.70 2.90
CA SER A 60 -4.48 14.05 1.93
C SER A 60 -5.21 12.85 1.37
N VAL A 61 -4.58 11.68 1.38
CA VAL A 61 -5.15 10.45 0.83
C VAL A 61 -5.00 9.34 1.86
N GLU A 62 -6.04 8.55 2.04
CA GLU A 62 -5.97 7.36 2.87
C GLU A 62 -6.02 6.12 1.98
N VAL A 63 -5.10 5.18 2.24
CA VAL A 63 -5.07 3.88 1.59
C VAL A 63 -5.42 2.83 2.61
N ARG A 64 -6.50 2.09 2.35
CA ARG A 64 -7.02 1.06 3.25
C ARG A 64 -6.88 -0.31 2.62
N ILE A 65 -6.23 -1.21 3.34
CA ILE A 65 -6.08 -2.60 2.91
C ILE A 65 -6.57 -3.50 4.07
N PRO A 66 -7.89 -3.63 4.24
CA PRO A 66 -8.40 -4.43 5.35
C PRO A 66 -8.06 -5.90 5.18
N PRO A 67 -7.92 -6.64 6.25
CA PRO A 67 -7.96 -6.20 7.64
C PRO A 67 -6.59 -5.78 8.19
N PHE A 68 -5.61 -5.52 7.34
CA PHE A 68 -4.21 -5.42 7.77
C PHE A 68 -3.76 -4.03 8.15
N VAL A 69 -4.11 -3.00 7.37
CA VAL A 69 -3.54 -1.68 7.58
C VAL A 69 -4.36 -0.59 6.89
N ALA A 70 -4.26 0.62 7.41
CA ALA A 70 -4.63 1.84 6.70
C ALA A 70 -3.53 2.85 6.93
N VAL A 71 -3.10 3.53 5.87
CA VAL A 71 -2.08 4.57 5.97
C VAL A 71 -2.56 5.85 5.32
N GLN A 72 -2.05 6.97 5.80
CA GLN A 72 -2.27 8.26 5.18
C GLN A 72 -1.01 8.67 4.43
N CYS A 73 -1.19 9.32 3.29
CA CYS A 73 -0.09 9.73 2.45
C CYS A 73 -0.47 10.95 1.62
N ILE A 74 0.52 11.47 0.91
CA ILE A 74 0.42 12.59 -0.02
C ILE A 74 0.16 13.91 0.67
N GLU A 75 1.01 14.89 0.38
CA GLU A 75 0.86 16.25 0.89
C GLU A 75 -0.36 16.94 0.28
N GLY A 76 -0.92 17.85 1.03
CA GLY A 76 -2.03 18.66 0.57
C GLY A 76 -2.95 19.05 1.72
N PRO A 77 -4.08 19.66 1.41
CA PRO A 77 -5.03 20.07 2.44
C PRO A 77 -5.48 18.88 3.28
N ARG A 78 -5.43 19.07 4.59
CA ARG A 78 -5.87 18.06 5.53
C ARG A 78 -7.34 18.20 5.79
N HIS A 79 -8.06 17.11 5.72
CA HIS A 79 -9.46 17.08 6.11
C HIS A 79 -9.54 17.01 7.64
N THR A 80 -10.26 17.92 8.25
CA THR A 80 -10.29 18.03 9.71
C THR A 80 -11.52 17.41 10.35
N ARG A 81 -12.49 16.99 9.57
CA ARG A 81 -13.73 16.41 10.08
C ARG A 81 -14.12 15.15 9.34
N GLY A 82 -14.48 14.13 10.10
CA GLY A 82 -15.05 12.93 9.54
C GLY A 82 -14.11 12.14 8.66
N THR A 83 -14.68 11.54 7.63
CA THR A 83 -13.96 10.68 6.71
C THR A 83 -13.01 11.50 5.83
N PRO A 84 -11.79 11.01 5.57
CA PRO A 84 -10.89 11.66 4.62
C PRO A 84 -11.59 11.84 3.27
N PRO A 85 -11.32 12.97 2.57
CA PRO A 85 -11.97 13.23 1.29
C PRO A 85 -11.49 12.33 0.16
N ASN A 86 -10.32 11.75 0.29
CA ASN A 86 -9.71 10.91 -0.74
C ASN A 86 -9.34 9.57 -0.13
N VAL A 87 -9.96 8.50 -0.62
CA VAL A 87 -9.75 7.17 -0.07
C VAL A 87 -9.58 6.17 -1.21
N MET A 88 -8.58 5.32 -1.08
CA MET A 88 -8.43 4.15 -1.93
C MET A 88 -8.47 2.92 -1.03
N GLU A 89 -9.34 1.99 -1.35
CA GLU A 89 -9.48 0.77 -0.57
C GLU A 89 -9.43 -0.44 -1.48
N THR A 90 -8.68 -1.46 -1.07
CA THR A 90 -8.56 -2.69 -1.84
C THR A 90 -8.18 -3.85 -0.93
N ASP A 91 -8.25 -5.06 -1.46
CA ASP A 91 -7.82 -6.27 -0.76
C ASP A 91 -6.31 -6.42 -0.80
N ALA A 92 -5.81 -7.32 0.04
CA ALA A 92 -4.37 -7.54 0.19
C ALA A 92 -3.70 -7.95 -1.12
N ARG A 93 -4.27 -8.91 -1.84
CA ARG A 93 -3.65 -9.39 -3.08
C ARG A 93 -3.58 -8.30 -4.14
N THR A 94 -4.68 -7.58 -4.35
CA THR A 94 -4.72 -6.50 -5.32
C THR A 94 -3.69 -5.44 -4.99
N TRP A 95 -3.62 -5.05 -3.71
CA TRP A 95 -2.61 -4.09 -3.28
C TRP A 95 -1.19 -4.55 -3.59
N LEU A 96 -0.89 -5.80 -3.26
CA LEU A 96 0.47 -6.35 -3.48
C LEU A 96 0.81 -6.48 -4.95
N LEU A 97 -0.15 -6.82 -5.80
CA LEU A 97 0.07 -6.82 -7.25
C LEU A 97 0.42 -5.43 -7.76
N ILE A 98 -0.27 -4.41 -7.28
CA ILE A 98 -0.01 -3.02 -7.67
C ILE A 98 1.34 -2.56 -7.10
N ALA A 99 1.60 -2.85 -5.84
CA ALA A 99 2.83 -2.43 -5.17
C ALA A 99 4.08 -3.06 -5.78
N SER A 100 3.95 -4.24 -6.38
CA SER A 100 5.06 -4.95 -7.00
C SER A 100 5.15 -4.76 -8.51
N GLY A 101 4.25 -3.99 -9.08
CA GLY A 101 4.26 -3.72 -10.52
C GLY A 101 3.69 -4.82 -11.40
N LEU A 102 3.06 -5.84 -10.80
CA LEU A 102 2.43 -6.91 -11.55
C LEU A 102 1.05 -6.52 -12.09
N ALA A 103 0.46 -5.47 -11.53
CA ALA A 103 -0.78 -4.90 -12.03
C ALA A 103 -0.76 -3.39 -11.85
N THR A 104 -1.63 -2.70 -12.56
CA THR A 104 -1.78 -1.25 -12.43
C THR A 104 -3.07 -0.93 -11.68
N VAL A 105 -3.15 0.30 -11.17
CA VAL A 105 -4.38 0.79 -10.54
C VAL A 105 -5.53 0.74 -11.55
N ASP A 106 -5.28 1.13 -12.80
CA ASP A 106 -6.30 1.12 -13.84
C ASP A 106 -6.87 -0.28 -14.06
N GLU A 107 -5.99 -1.28 -14.13
CA GLU A 107 -6.44 -2.67 -14.27
C GLU A 107 -7.30 -3.11 -13.09
N ALA A 108 -6.92 -2.74 -11.88
CA ALA A 108 -7.67 -3.08 -10.67
C ALA A 108 -9.05 -2.39 -10.65
N VAL A 109 -9.11 -1.13 -11.08
CA VAL A 109 -10.36 -0.41 -11.19
C VAL A 109 -11.30 -1.08 -12.19
N LYS A 110 -10.78 -1.43 -13.36
CA LYS A 110 -11.58 -2.09 -14.39
C LYS A 110 -12.08 -3.46 -13.97
N ALA A 111 -11.30 -4.16 -13.16
CA ALA A 111 -11.69 -5.46 -12.63
C ALA A 111 -12.64 -5.38 -11.44
N GLY A 112 -12.88 -4.18 -10.91
CA GLY A 112 -13.75 -3.99 -9.76
C GLY A 112 -13.13 -4.39 -8.43
N HIS A 113 -11.80 -4.46 -8.36
CA HIS A 113 -11.08 -4.90 -7.17
C HIS A 113 -10.61 -3.76 -6.28
N ILE A 114 -10.82 -2.51 -6.70
CA ILE A 114 -10.37 -1.35 -5.96
C ILE A 114 -11.48 -0.30 -5.93
N SER A 115 -11.67 0.30 -4.77
CA SER A 115 -12.66 1.35 -4.57
C SER A 115 -11.91 2.67 -4.40
N ILE A 116 -12.29 3.67 -5.17
CA ILE A 116 -11.64 4.98 -5.15
C ILE A 116 -12.70 6.06 -4.96
N SER A 117 -12.47 6.94 -3.98
CA SER A 117 -13.31 8.10 -3.79
C SER A 117 -12.44 9.34 -3.62
N GLY A 118 -12.97 10.48 -4.05
CA GLY A 118 -12.25 11.73 -4.03
C GLY A 118 -11.41 11.95 -5.26
N THR A 119 -11.03 13.20 -5.51
CA THR A 119 -10.36 13.58 -6.75
C THR A 119 -8.86 13.28 -6.75
N ARG A 120 -8.27 13.05 -5.57
CA ARG A 120 -6.83 12.87 -5.44
C ARG A 120 -6.39 11.44 -5.13
N ALA A 121 -7.32 10.53 -4.87
CA ALA A 121 -6.95 9.18 -4.45
C ALA A 121 -6.04 8.46 -5.46
N ARG A 122 -6.24 8.71 -6.75
CA ARG A 122 -5.40 8.08 -7.79
C ARG A 122 -3.99 8.67 -7.88
N GLU A 123 -3.70 9.74 -7.17
CA GLU A 123 -2.34 10.30 -7.19
C GLU A 123 -1.31 9.33 -6.64
N ILE A 124 -1.73 8.32 -5.88
CA ILE A 124 -0.80 7.29 -5.40
C ILE A 124 -0.06 6.59 -6.54
N GLU A 125 -0.61 6.59 -7.74
CA GLU A 125 0.01 5.96 -8.91
C GLU A 125 1.41 6.52 -9.19
N ARG A 126 1.68 7.75 -8.78
CA ARG A 126 2.99 8.40 -8.99
C ARG A 126 4.13 7.68 -8.27
N TRP A 127 3.82 6.95 -7.21
CA TRP A 127 4.83 6.27 -6.38
C TRP A 127 4.81 4.76 -6.54
N LEU A 128 3.99 4.26 -7.44
CA LEU A 128 3.86 2.84 -7.68
C LEU A 128 4.54 2.46 -9.00
N PRO A 129 5.15 1.29 -9.08
CA PRO A 129 5.31 0.32 -8.00
C PRO A 129 6.36 0.72 -6.97
N LEU A 130 6.26 0.17 -5.78
CA LEU A 130 7.21 0.40 -4.69
C LEU A 130 8.39 -0.57 -4.76
N VAL A 131 8.16 -1.73 -5.31
CA VAL A 131 9.13 -2.81 -5.43
C VAL A 131 8.93 -3.46 -6.79
N ARG A 132 10.02 -3.88 -7.40
CA ARG A 132 9.94 -4.70 -8.63
C ARG A 132 10.68 -6.01 -8.41
N PHE A 133 10.13 -7.06 -8.98
CA PHE A 133 10.81 -8.35 -9.00
C PHE A 133 12.01 -8.33 -9.93
#